data_7d81f84ab9ab06b83c8228382dff194f
#
_entry.id   7d81f84ab9ab06b83c8228382dff194f
#
_cell.length_a   1.000
_cell.length_b   1.000
_cell.length_c   1.000
_cell.angle_alpha   90.00
_cell.angle_beta   90.00
_cell.angle_gamma   90.00
#
_symmetry.space_group_name_H-M   'P 1'
#
loop_
_entity.id
_entity.type
_entity.pdbx_description
1 polymer ?
#
loop_
_entity_poly.entity_id
_entity_poly.type
_entity_poly.pdbx_seq_one_letter_code
_entity_poly.pdbx_strand_id
1 'polypeptide(L)'
;MKLKIKIAGPKVHDVGYRPYLTELAISLALRGFEVYNDDEDGQQVVVALIEGDEQRITKFYNSTKTERPTLAKVDNVKSEDYAGDVMPSWHYAAMNTSSQMNKAIPLLLDMRDDLKALREDIQPGFAMQFRQVQSDVKAIKERLGMQ
;
A
#
# COMPACT_ATOMS: atom_id res chain seq x y z
N MET A 1 -24.42 -5.06 -7.58
CA MET A 1 -24.60 -3.76 -6.90
C MET A 1 -23.31 -2.99 -6.98
N LYS A 2 -23.39 -1.72 -7.28
CA LYS A 2 -22.23 -0.80 -7.31
C LYS A 2 -22.49 0.35 -6.37
N LEU A 3 -21.47 0.76 -5.64
CA LEU A 3 -21.59 1.84 -4.66
C LEU A 3 -20.36 2.75 -4.75
N LYS A 4 -20.58 4.04 -4.58
CA LYS A 4 -19.53 5.04 -4.45
C LYS A 4 -19.53 5.54 -3.02
N ILE A 5 -18.40 5.37 -2.35
CA ILE A 5 -18.21 5.80 -0.95
C ILE A 5 -17.24 6.97 -0.93
N LYS A 6 -17.64 8.05 -0.26
CA LYS A 6 -16.81 9.22 -0.06
C LYS A 6 -16.48 9.38 1.41
N ILE A 7 -15.20 9.39 1.73
CA ILE A 7 -14.66 9.60 3.08
C ILE A 7 -14.02 10.98 3.08
N ALA A 8 -14.63 11.92 3.77
CA ALA A 8 -14.20 13.32 3.78
C ALA A 8 -13.73 13.76 5.16
N GLY A 9 -12.70 14.60 5.20
CA GLY A 9 -12.20 15.15 6.43
C GLY A 9 -10.94 16.00 6.23
N PRO A 10 -10.43 16.62 7.32
CA PRO A 10 -9.20 17.42 7.27
C PRO A 10 -7.96 16.61 6.91
N LYS A 11 -7.92 15.31 7.22
CA LYS A 11 -6.76 14.46 6.98
C LYS A 11 -7.21 13.05 6.64
N VAL A 12 -7.39 12.76 5.35
CA VAL A 12 -7.72 11.44 4.84
C VAL A 12 -6.75 10.98 3.73
N HIS A 13 -5.93 11.89 3.19
CA HIS A 13 -4.87 11.56 2.24
C HIS A 13 -3.59 11.21 2.99
N ASP A 14 -2.80 10.28 2.43
CA ASP A 14 -1.49 9.87 2.95
C ASP A 14 -1.51 9.35 4.40
N VAL A 15 -2.64 8.77 4.81
CA VAL A 15 -2.80 8.18 6.15
C VAL A 15 -3.07 6.68 6.12
N GLY A 16 -2.97 6.05 4.94
CA GLY A 16 -3.09 4.61 4.79
C GLY A 16 -4.46 4.10 4.35
N TYR A 17 -5.34 4.96 3.85
CA TYR A 17 -6.65 4.51 3.35
C TYR A 17 -6.55 3.58 2.14
N ARG A 18 -5.68 3.86 1.18
CA ARG A 18 -5.56 3.00 0.00
C ARG A 18 -5.22 1.55 0.36
N PRO A 19 -4.15 1.27 1.12
CA PRO A 19 -3.85 -0.10 1.52
C PRO A 19 -4.95 -0.70 2.39
N TYR A 20 -5.52 0.06 3.31
CA TYR A 20 -6.60 -0.41 4.18
C TYR A 20 -7.82 -0.85 3.38
N LEU A 21 -8.31 0.02 2.48
CA LEU A 21 -9.49 -0.27 1.68
C LEU A 21 -9.24 -1.39 0.66
N THR A 22 -8.03 -1.45 0.09
CA THR A 22 -7.65 -2.52 -0.83
C THR A 22 -7.66 -3.88 -0.11
N GLU A 23 -7.08 -3.95 1.07
CA GLU A 23 -7.07 -5.17 1.86
C GLU A 23 -8.48 -5.58 2.27
N LEU A 24 -9.31 -4.63 2.67
CA LEU A 24 -10.71 -4.87 3.01
C LEU A 24 -11.49 -5.42 1.81
N ALA A 25 -11.31 -4.84 0.63
CA ALA A 25 -11.95 -5.30 -0.60
C ALA A 25 -11.55 -6.73 -0.96
N ILE A 26 -10.28 -7.06 -0.80
CA ILE A 26 -9.78 -8.42 -1.05
C ILE A 26 -10.34 -9.39 -0.02
N SER A 27 -10.35 -9.03 1.26
CA SER A 27 -10.86 -9.89 2.34
C SER A 27 -12.35 -10.20 2.18
N LEU A 28 -13.12 -9.26 1.64
CA LEU A 28 -14.54 -9.45 1.35
C LEU A 28 -14.80 -10.05 -0.05
N ALA A 29 -13.75 -10.33 -0.81
CA ALA A 29 -13.84 -10.87 -2.17
C ALA A 29 -14.76 -10.03 -3.07
N LEU A 30 -14.66 -8.72 -3.01
CA LEU A 30 -15.40 -7.82 -3.88
C LEU A 30 -14.99 -8.03 -5.33
N ARG A 31 -15.96 -8.06 -6.24
CA ARG A 31 -15.74 -8.24 -7.66
C ARG A 31 -15.00 -7.06 -8.29
N GLY A 32 -15.38 -5.85 -7.92
CA GLY A 32 -14.78 -4.62 -8.40
C GLY A 32 -14.41 -3.70 -7.26
N PHE A 33 -13.27 -3.03 -7.41
CA PHE A 33 -12.77 -2.09 -6.43
C PHE A 33 -11.77 -1.15 -7.07
N GLU A 34 -11.93 0.14 -6.80
CA GLU A 34 -10.90 1.15 -7.05
C GLU A 34 -11.07 2.29 -6.06
N VAL A 35 -9.97 2.93 -5.73
CA VAL A 35 -9.94 4.05 -4.79
C VAL A 35 -9.03 5.14 -5.33
N TYR A 36 -9.43 6.39 -5.15
CA TYR A 36 -8.61 7.55 -5.52
C TYR A 36 -8.83 8.69 -4.54
N ASN A 37 -7.87 9.59 -4.50
CA ASN A 37 -7.95 10.82 -3.72
C ASN A 37 -8.59 11.92 -4.54
N ASP A 38 -9.41 12.74 -3.90
CA ASP A 38 -10.06 13.90 -4.49
C ASP A 38 -10.11 15.03 -3.47
N ASP A 39 -10.44 16.23 -3.92
CA ASP A 39 -10.66 17.39 -3.06
C ASP A 39 -12.04 17.96 -3.36
N GLU A 40 -12.86 18.13 -2.32
CA GLU A 40 -14.18 18.72 -2.44
C GLU A 40 -14.38 19.76 -1.33
N ASP A 41 -14.83 20.96 -1.71
CA ASP A 41 -15.17 22.05 -0.77
C ASP A 41 -14.03 22.36 0.22
N GLY A 42 -12.78 22.27 -0.24
CA GLY A 42 -11.61 22.52 0.58
C GLY A 42 -11.22 21.40 1.54
N GLN A 43 -11.93 20.27 1.50
CA GLN A 43 -11.62 19.08 2.30
C GLN A 43 -10.96 18.01 1.45
N GLN A 44 -10.12 17.21 2.09
CA GLN A 44 -9.60 15.98 1.49
C GLN A 44 -10.71 14.92 1.44
N VAL A 45 -10.80 14.21 0.32
CA VAL A 45 -11.79 13.15 0.13
C VAL A 45 -11.08 11.91 -0.41
N VAL A 46 -11.42 10.75 0.14
CA VAL A 46 -11.07 9.45 -0.45
C VAL A 46 -12.33 8.87 -1.07
N VAL A 47 -12.26 8.55 -2.36
CA VAL A 47 -13.39 7.98 -3.09
C VAL A 47 -13.12 6.52 -3.37
N ALA A 48 -14.00 5.65 -2.92
CA ALA A 48 -13.95 4.21 -3.20
C ALA A 48 -15.14 3.81 -4.07
N LEU A 49 -14.86 3.17 -5.20
CA LEU A 49 -15.87 2.59 -6.08
C LEU A 49 -15.83 1.07 -5.88
N ILE A 50 -16.95 0.48 -5.52
CA ILE A 50 -17.03 -0.95 -5.21
C ILE A 50 -18.17 -1.63 -5.96
N GLU A 51 -17.95 -2.90 -6.30
CA GLU A 51 -18.94 -3.75 -6.96
C GLU A 51 -18.91 -5.14 -6.31
N GLY A 52 -20.09 -5.67 -6.04
CA GLY A 52 -20.25 -6.99 -5.45
C GLY A 52 -21.70 -7.26 -5.07
N ASP A 53 -21.92 -8.34 -4.32
CA ASP A 53 -23.26 -8.61 -3.79
C ASP A 53 -23.59 -7.63 -2.64
N GLU A 54 -24.89 -7.52 -2.35
CA GLU A 54 -25.39 -6.56 -1.37
C GLU A 54 -24.79 -6.76 0.03
N GLN A 55 -24.62 -8.01 0.46
CA GLN A 55 -24.08 -8.31 1.79
C GLN A 55 -22.64 -7.88 1.93
N ARG A 56 -21.83 -8.15 0.94
CA ARG A 56 -20.40 -7.76 0.93
C ARG A 56 -20.23 -6.25 0.84
N ILE A 57 -21.01 -5.61 0.00
CA ILE A 57 -21.05 -4.14 -0.13
C ILE A 57 -21.42 -3.49 1.20
N THR A 58 -22.44 -4.00 1.87
CA THR A 58 -22.88 -3.49 3.17
C THR A 58 -21.78 -3.65 4.23
N LYS A 59 -21.11 -4.79 4.27
CA LYS A 59 -20.00 -5.04 5.19
C LYS A 59 -18.84 -4.07 4.94
N PHE A 60 -18.50 -3.85 3.69
CA PHE A 60 -17.45 -2.90 3.31
C PHE A 60 -17.81 -1.47 3.81
N TYR A 61 -19.00 -1.02 3.49
CA TYR A 61 -19.45 0.31 3.90
C TYR A 61 -19.47 0.47 5.43
N ASN A 62 -19.99 -0.50 6.15
CA ASN A 62 -20.02 -0.47 7.60
C ASN A 62 -18.61 -0.43 8.20
N SER A 63 -17.67 -1.18 7.64
CA SER A 63 -16.27 -1.13 8.07
C SER A 63 -15.65 0.25 7.88
N THR A 64 -15.97 0.92 6.77
CA THR A 64 -15.46 2.29 6.52
C THR A 64 -16.01 3.32 7.52
N LYS A 65 -17.19 3.05 8.08
CA LYS A 65 -17.81 3.93 9.06
C LYS A 65 -17.29 3.69 10.49
N THR A 66 -16.89 2.47 10.80
CA THR A 66 -16.49 2.06 12.16
C THR A 66 -14.99 1.99 12.36
N GLU A 67 -14.23 1.72 11.30
CA GLU A 67 -12.79 1.57 11.35
C GLU A 67 -12.12 2.61 10.45
N ARG A 68 -10.96 3.10 10.87
CA ARG A 68 -10.17 4.06 10.09
C ARG A 68 -8.70 3.96 10.46
N PRO A 69 -7.78 4.34 9.54
CA PRO A 69 -6.36 4.45 9.87
C PRO A 69 -6.12 5.38 11.06
N THR A 70 -5.14 5.07 11.88
CA THR A 70 -4.85 5.77 13.14
C THR A 70 -4.65 7.28 12.97
N LEU A 71 -4.01 7.69 11.87
CA LEU A 71 -3.71 9.11 11.62
C LEU A 71 -4.82 9.86 10.88
N ALA A 72 -5.88 9.15 10.49
CA ALA A 72 -6.97 9.77 9.75
C ALA A 72 -7.85 10.64 10.64
N LYS A 73 -8.27 11.77 10.08
CA LYS A 73 -9.27 12.67 10.70
C LYS A 73 -10.43 12.77 9.73
N VAL A 74 -11.55 12.18 10.11
CA VAL A 74 -12.73 12.02 9.25
C VAL A 74 -13.88 12.81 9.81
N ASP A 75 -14.50 13.63 8.97
CA ASP A 75 -15.72 14.37 9.34
C ASP A 75 -16.98 13.58 8.97
N ASN A 76 -17.00 12.97 7.80
CA ASN A 76 -18.15 12.19 7.37
C ASN A 76 -17.76 11.08 6.38
N VAL A 77 -18.62 10.07 6.31
CA VAL A 77 -18.57 8.98 5.33
C VAL A 77 -19.94 8.91 4.70
N LYS A 78 -20.00 9.05 3.38
CA LYS A 78 -21.25 9.01 2.60
C LYS A 78 -21.18 7.95 1.54
N SER A 79 -22.33 7.42 1.15
CA SER A 79 -22.45 6.50 0.03
C SER A 79 -23.52 6.97 -0.93
N GLU A 80 -23.34 6.66 -2.20
CA GLU A 80 -24.31 6.88 -3.25
C GLU A 80 -24.25 5.76 -4.27
N ASP A 81 -25.35 5.51 -4.96
CA ASP A 81 -25.38 4.54 -6.03
C ASP A 81 -24.46 4.97 -7.17
N TYR A 82 -23.79 4.01 -7.77
CA TYR A 82 -22.84 4.26 -8.86
C TYR A 82 -23.28 3.49 -10.10
N ALA A 83 -23.35 4.19 -11.24
CA ALA A 83 -23.80 3.61 -12.50
C ALA A 83 -22.65 3.34 -13.49
N GLY A 84 -21.45 3.78 -13.19
CA GLY A 84 -20.28 3.61 -14.05
C GLY A 84 -19.64 2.22 -13.93
N ASP A 85 -18.54 2.04 -14.64
CA ASP A 85 -17.74 0.82 -14.55
C ASP A 85 -16.81 0.88 -13.35
N VAL A 86 -16.63 -0.28 -12.72
CA VAL A 86 -15.68 -0.44 -11.61
C VAL A 86 -14.60 -1.42 -12.04
N MET A 87 -13.34 -1.05 -11.83
CA MET A 87 -12.20 -1.90 -12.16
C MET A 87 -12.27 -3.21 -11.37
N PRO A 88 -11.96 -4.37 -11.98
CA PRO A 88 -11.87 -5.61 -11.21
C PRO A 88 -10.88 -5.46 -10.05
N SER A 89 -11.24 -5.98 -8.88
CA SER A 89 -10.43 -5.83 -7.66
C SER A 89 -8.99 -6.34 -7.83
N TRP A 90 -8.82 -7.48 -8.52
CA TRP A 90 -7.48 -8.04 -8.77
C TRP A 90 -6.62 -7.11 -9.63
N HIS A 91 -7.23 -6.43 -10.59
CA HIS A 91 -6.53 -5.50 -11.48
C HIS A 91 -6.06 -4.27 -10.71
N TYR A 92 -6.92 -3.69 -9.89
CA TYR A 92 -6.56 -2.57 -9.02
C TYR A 92 -5.44 -2.94 -8.05
N ALA A 93 -5.55 -4.10 -7.40
CA ALA A 93 -4.54 -4.57 -6.46
C ALA A 93 -3.18 -4.75 -7.13
N ALA A 94 -3.16 -5.31 -8.35
CA ALA A 94 -1.93 -5.47 -9.13
C ALA A 94 -1.30 -4.12 -9.51
N MET A 95 -2.10 -3.16 -9.97
CA MET A 95 -1.63 -1.81 -10.30
C MET A 95 -1.09 -1.07 -9.08
N ASN A 96 -1.78 -1.17 -7.95
CA ASN A 96 -1.37 -0.52 -6.71
C ASN A 96 -0.04 -1.09 -6.21
N THR A 97 0.14 -2.41 -6.26
CA THR A 97 1.39 -3.07 -5.89
C THR A 97 2.53 -2.62 -6.80
N SER A 98 2.32 -2.59 -8.12
CA SER A 98 3.31 -2.13 -9.08
C SER A 98 3.72 -0.67 -8.83
N SER A 99 2.76 0.21 -8.57
CA SER A 99 3.03 1.60 -8.23
C SER A 99 3.84 1.74 -6.95
N GLN A 100 3.53 0.96 -5.92
CA GLN A 100 4.27 0.94 -4.65
C GLN A 100 5.70 0.46 -4.85
N MET A 101 5.89 -0.59 -5.64
CA MET A 101 7.23 -1.09 -5.98
C MET A 101 8.05 -0.05 -6.72
N ASN A 102 7.46 0.66 -7.67
CA ASN A 102 8.12 1.73 -8.41
C ASN A 102 8.56 2.88 -7.50
N LYS A 103 7.79 3.19 -6.47
CA LYS A 103 8.17 4.19 -5.45
C LYS A 103 9.29 3.68 -4.53
N ALA A 104 9.34 2.40 -4.26
CA ALA A 104 10.34 1.79 -3.39
C ALA A 104 11.72 1.67 -4.06
N ILE A 105 11.78 1.48 -5.39
CA ILE A 105 13.03 1.30 -6.13
C ILE A 105 14.02 2.45 -5.90
N PRO A 106 13.67 3.74 -6.06
CA PRO A 106 14.58 4.83 -5.78
C PRO A 106 15.12 4.82 -4.35
N LEU A 107 14.26 4.53 -3.36
CA LEU A 107 14.67 4.43 -1.95
C LEU A 107 15.65 3.29 -1.73
N LEU A 108 15.43 2.14 -2.36
CA LEU A 108 16.35 1.00 -2.27
C LEU A 108 17.71 1.32 -2.91
N LEU A 109 17.73 2.05 -4.02
CA LEU A 109 18.96 2.50 -4.67
C LEU A 109 19.73 3.49 -3.78
N ASP A 110 19.04 4.45 -3.15
CA ASP A 110 19.64 5.38 -2.22
C ASP A 110 20.24 4.66 -1.02
N MET A 111 19.54 3.69 -0.46
CA MET A 111 20.06 2.87 0.65
C MET A 111 21.30 2.09 0.24
N ARG A 112 21.33 1.56 -0.98
CA ARG A 112 22.51 0.86 -1.51
C ARG A 112 23.70 1.80 -1.61
N ASP A 113 23.50 3.01 -2.13
CA ASP A 113 24.54 4.00 -2.28
C ASP A 113 25.07 4.49 -0.91
N ASP A 114 24.18 4.70 0.06
CA ASP A 114 24.53 5.06 1.43
C ASP A 114 25.37 3.96 2.10
N LEU A 115 24.99 2.70 1.93
CA LEU A 115 25.75 1.56 2.45
C LEU A 115 27.10 1.43 1.79
N LYS A 116 27.20 1.72 0.50
CA LYS A 116 28.46 1.71 -0.24
C LYS A 116 29.38 2.83 0.25
N ALA A 117 28.86 4.05 0.41
CA ALA A 117 29.63 5.19 0.94
C ALA A 117 30.11 4.91 2.36
N LEU A 118 29.25 4.37 3.22
CA LEU A 118 29.63 3.98 4.58
C LEU A 118 30.76 2.95 4.57
N ARG A 119 30.72 1.97 3.66
CA ARG A 119 31.75 0.95 3.53
C ARG A 119 33.07 1.52 3.05
N GLU A 120 33.07 2.52 2.18
CA GLU A 120 34.26 3.21 1.71
C GLU A 120 34.90 4.12 2.77
N ASP A 121 34.09 4.74 3.64
CA ASP A 121 34.53 5.62 4.72
C ASP A 121 35.05 4.87 5.96
N ILE A 122 34.81 3.57 6.04
CA ILE A 122 35.27 2.73 7.15
C ILE A 122 36.77 2.44 6.98
N GLN A 123 37.51 2.37 8.11
CA GLN A 123 38.92 2.03 8.11
C GLN A 123 39.19 0.73 7.36
N PRO A 124 40.33 0.65 6.63
CA PRO A 124 40.64 -0.52 5.80
C PRO A 124 40.53 -1.85 6.51
N GLY A 125 40.90 -1.94 7.79
CA GLY A 125 40.79 -3.16 8.60
C GLY A 125 39.34 -3.64 8.75
N PHE A 126 38.40 -2.71 8.94
CA PHE A 126 36.99 -3.05 9.06
C PHE A 126 36.40 -3.51 7.72
N ALA A 127 36.78 -2.86 6.62
CA ALA A 127 36.35 -3.27 5.28
C ALA A 127 36.84 -4.71 4.96
N MET A 128 38.04 -5.07 5.37
CA MET A 128 38.57 -6.43 5.22
C MET A 128 37.79 -7.44 6.06
N GLN A 129 37.46 -7.11 7.30
CA GLN A 129 36.61 -7.97 8.15
C GLN A 129 35.25 -8.19 7.56
N PHE A 130 34.63 -7.16 6.99
CA PHE A 130 33.33 -7.26 6.35
C PHE A 130 33.39 -8.18 5.12
N ARG A 131 34.41 -8.09 4.31
CA ARG A 131 34.65 -8.98 3.16
C ARG A 131 34.84 -10.43 3.62
N GLN A 132 35.57 -10.63 4.72
CA GLN A 132 35.78 -11.95 5.28
C GLN A 132 34.45 -12.58 5.72
N VAL A 133 33.58 -11.81 6.38
CA VAL A 133 32.24 -12.28 6.78
C VAL A 133 31.42 -12.67 5.56
N GLN A 134 31.44 -11.87 4.51
CA GLN A 134 30.74 -12.20 3.26
C GLN A 134 31.25 -13.50 2.61
N SER A 135 32.57 -13.68 2.61
CA SER A 135 33.19 -14.88 2.11
C SER A 135 32.78 -16.13 2.92
N ASP A 136 32.77 -16.00 4.25
CA ASP A 136 32.36 -17.06 5.16
C ASP A 136 30.89 -17.44 4.97
N VAL A 137 30.02 -16.45 4.81
CA VAL A 137 28.58 -16.68 4.53
C VAL A 137 28.42 -17.42 3.20
N LYS A 138 29.15 -17.04 2.17
CA LYS A 138 29.12 -17.71 0.87
C LYS A 138 29.58 -19.17 0.99
N ALA A 139 30.65 -19.44 1.71
CA ALA A 139 31.16 -20.78 1.94
C ALA A 139 30.14 -21.64 2.70
N ILE A 140 29.45 -21.09 3.69
CA ILE A 140 28.40 -21.79 4.42
C ILE A 140 27.23 -22.14 3.50
N LYS A 141 26.80 -21.22 2.64
CA LYS A 141 25.72 -21.47 1.67
C LYS A 141 26.08 -22.57 0.69
N GLU A 142 27.31 -22.61 0.17
CA GLU A 142 27.79 -23.64 -0.71
C GLU A 142 27.81 -25.01 -0.01
N ARG A 143 28.24 -25.05 1.25
CA ARG A 143 28.30 -26.27 2.06
C ARG A 143 26.89 -26.83 2.34
N LEU A 144 25.89 -25.98 2.45
CA LEU A 144 24.48 -26.36 2.66
C LEU A 144 23.73 -26.64 1.35
N GLY A 145 24.41 -26.51 0.18
CA GLY A 145 23.76 -26.69 -1.12
C GLY A 145 22.84 -25.55 -1.51
N MET A 146 22.94 -24.41 -0.87
CA MET A 146 22.17 -23.19 -1.18
C MET A 146 22.91 -22.36 -2.23
N GLN A 147 22.17 -21.92 -3.24
CA GLN A 147 22.70 -21.02 -4.27
C GLN A 147 22.19 -19.60 -4.08
#